data_00ae932fd16611fb338b2101eca8e95c
#
_entry.id   00ae932fd16611fb338b2101eca8e95c
#
_cell.length_a   1.000
_cell.length_b   1.000
_cell.length_c   1.000
_cell.angle_alpha   90.00
_cell.angle_beta   90.00
_cell.angle_gamma   90.00
#
_symmetry.space_group_name_H-M   'P 1'
#
loop_
_entity.id
_entity.type
_entity.pdbx_description
1 polymer ?
#
loop_
_entity_poly.entity_id
_entity_poly.type
_entity_poly.pdbx_seq_one_letter_code
_entity_poly.pdbx_strand_id
1 'polypeptide(L)'
;MALTNSKNENKDIDQTISLATMTSTQKVAALLILLGPTTASEVLKNISDEDLLEQITLEIASLNKVPSDILTDILEEFRALFQASTYISSGG
;
A
#
# COMPACT_ATOMS: atom_id res chain seq x y z
N MET A 1 11.20 18.37 26.57
CA MET A 1 10.03 17.49 26.51
C MET A 1 9.23 17.73 25.25
N ALA A 2 8.72 18.93 25.11
CA ALA A 2 7.90 19.27 23.97
C ALA A 2 8.60 19.05 22.65
N LEU A 3 9.89 19.37 22.61
CA LEU A 3 10.68 19.20 21.39
C LEU A 3 10.78 17.74 20.97
N THR A 4 10.94 16.88 21.94
CA THR A 4 11.04 15.45 21.66
C THR A 4 9.73 14.94 21.10
N ASN A 5 8.62 15.42 21.65
CA ASN A 5 7.31 15.01 21.19
C ASN A 5 7.07 15.45 19.76
N SER A 6 7.51 16.66 19.42
CA SER A 6 7.35 17.16 18.06
C SER A 6 8.09 16.28 17.06
N LYS A 7 9.29 15.88 17.41
CA LYS A 7 10.07 15.00 16.54
C LYS A 7 9.40 13.65 16.37
N ASN A 8 8.85 13.13 17.46
CA ASN A 8 8.16 11.87 17.42
C ASN A 8 6.94 11.94 16.52
N GLU A 9 6.24 13.06 16.57
CA GLU A 9 5.08 13.24 15.73
C GLU A 9 5.44 13.18 14.25
N ASN A 10 6.55 13.81 13.88
CA ASN A 10 7.00 13.76 12.49
C ASN A 10 7.35 12.35 12.06
N LYS A 11 8.02 11.62 12.93
CA LYS A 11 8.37 10.23 12.65
C LYS A 11 7.12 9.37 12.54
N ASP A 12 6.13 9.64 13.39
CA ASP A 12 4.89 8.88 13.34
C ASP A 12 4.17 9.08 12.02
N ILE A 13 4.17 10.31 11.50
CA ILE A 13 3.55 10.59 10.22
C ILE A 13 4.23 9.78 9.11
N ASP A 14 5.55 9.74 9.11
CA ASP A 14 6.30 8.96 8.13
C ASP A 14 5.99 7.48 8.28
N GLN A 15 5.91 7.01 9.51
CA GLN A 15 5.65 5.59 9.78
C GLN A 15 4.25 5.17 9.36
N THR A 16 3.29 6.08 9.38
CA THR A 16 1.92 5.72 8.99
C THR A 16 1.81 5.38 7.50
N ILE A 17 2.85 5.67 6.73
CA ILE A 17 2.87 5.37 5.30
C ILE A 17 3.68 4.10 5.03
N SER A 18 4.07 3.39 6.06
CA SER A 18 4.83 2.14 5.88
C SER A 18 3.87 0.97 5.70
N LEU A 19 4.37 -0.09 5.07
CA LEU A 19 3.59 -1.30 4.87
C LEU A 19 3.04 -1.86 6.18
N ALA A 20 3.84 -1.78 7.24
CA ALA A 20 3.46 -2.35 8.53
C ALA A 20 2.22 -1.70 9.14
N THR A 21 1.99 -0.42 8.81
CA THR A 21 0.87 0.33 9.39
C THR A 21 -0.31 0.48 8.43
N MET A 22 -0.21 -0.06 7.23
CA MET A 22 -1.26 0.07 6.25
C MET A 22 -2.44 -0.85 6.55
N THR A 23 -3.63 -0.35 6.27
CA THR A 23 -4.84 -1.18 6.36
C THR A 23 -4.89 -2.18 5.23
N SER A 24 -5.80 -3.15 5.33
CA SER A 24 -5.97 -4.13 4.26
C SER A 24 -6.32 -3.48 2.94
N THR A 25 -7.20 -2.50 2.96
CA THR A 25 -7.61 -1.79 1.75
C THR A 25 -6.43 -1.03 1.14
N GLN A 26 -5.62 -0.42 1.98
CA GLN A 26 -4.42 0.27 1.50
C GLN A 26 -3.43 -0.69 0.87
N LYS A 27 -3.28 -1.88 1.45
CA LYS A 27 -2.38 -2.89 0.89
C LYS A 27 -2.88 -3.36 -0.48
N VAL A 28 -4.19 -3.54 -0.61
CA VAL A 28 -4.76 -3.91 -1.91
C VAL A 28 -4.49 -2.81 -2.93
N ALA A 29 -4.67 -1.56 -2.54
CA ALA A 29 -4.41 -0.44 -3.43
C ALA A 29 -2.94 -0.42 -3.87
N ALA A 30 -2.01 -0.64 -2.94
CA ALA A 30 -0.59 -0.68 -3.26
C ALA A 30 -0.28 -1.82 -4.23
N LEU A 31 -0.88 -2.97 -4.01
CA LEU A 31 -0.71 -4.12 -4.91
C LEU A 31 -1.19 -3.79 -6.32
N LEU A 32 -2.35 -3.14 -6.42
CA LEU A 32 -2.89 -2.79 -7.72
C LEU A 32 -2.00 -1.80 -8.46
N ILE A 33 -1.42 -0.85 -7.72
CA ILE A 33 -0.47 0.09 -8.33
C ILE A 33 0.74 -0.68 -8.85
N LEU A 34 1.23 -1.62 -8.07
CA LEU A 34 2.39 -2.42 -8.44
C LEU A 34 2.12 -3.25 -9.69
N LEU A 35 0.93 -3.81 -9.80
CA LEU A 35 0.55 -4.65 -10.94
C LEU A 35 0.31 -3.86 -12.23
N GLY A 36 0.08 -2.56 -12.10
CA GLY A 36 -0.12 -1.71 -13.25
C GLY A 36 -1.57 -1.53 -13.63
N PRO A 37 -1.86 -0.51 -14.44
CA PRO A 37 -3.25 -0.09 -14.71
C PRO A 37 -4.09 -1.13 -15.44
N THR A 38 -3.50 -1.91 -16.33
CA THR A 38 -4.26 -2.91 -17.07
C THR A 38 -4.76 -4.01 -16.15
N THR A 39 -3.86 -4.58 -15.36
CA THR A 39 -4.22 -5.65 -14.42
C THR A 39 -5.13 -5.10 -13.33
N ALA A 40 -4.84 -3.90 -12.84
CA ALA A 40 -5.67 -3.27 -11.82
C ALA A 40 -7.11 -3.11 -12.32
N SER A 41 -7.27 -2.66 -13.55
CA SER A 41 -8.59 -2.49 -14.15
C SER A 41 -9.35 -3.81 -14.19
N GLU A 42 -8.68 -4.87 -14.57
CA GLU A 42 -9.30 -6.19 -14.63
C GLU A 42 -9.77 -6.66 -13.25
N VAL A 43 -8.92 -6.46 -12.23
CA VAL A 43 -9.29 -6.83 -10.86
C VAL A 43 -10.48 -6.02 -10.39
N LEU A 44 -10.45 -4.70 -10.61
CA LEU A 44 -11.50 -3.81 -10.14
C LEU A 44 -12.85 -4.14 -10.79
N LYS A 45 -12.84 -4.55 -12.04
CA LYS A 45 -14.08 -4.92 -12.72
C LYS A 45 -14.79 -6.10 -12.07
N ASN A 46 -14.04 -6.95 -11.39
CA ASN A 46 -14.60 -8.13 -10.77
C ASN A 46 -15.10 -7.91 -9.35
N ILE A 47 -14.93 -6.69 -8.82
CA ILE A 47 -15.44 -6.36 -7.50
C ILE A 47 -16.87 -5.88 -7.63
N SER A 48 -17.80 -6.65 -7.05
CA SER A 48 -19.22 -6.32 -7.11
C SER A 48 -19.67 -5.44 -5.95
N ASP A 49 -18.91 -5.39 -4.88
CA ASP A 49 -19.20 -4.55 -3.72
C ASP A 49 -18.80 -3.11 -4.03
N GLU A 50 -19.79 -2.25 -4.23
CA GLU A 50 -19.53 -0.87 -4.63
C GLU A 50 -18.81 -0.07 -3.55
N ASP A 51 -19.12 -0.34 -2.30
CA ASP A 51 -18.44 0.34 -1.19
C ASP A 51 -16.96 -0.01 -1.15
N LEU A 52 -16.68 -1.29 -1.30
CA LEU A 52 -15.28 -1.75 -1.33
C LEU A 52 -14.55 -1.17 -2.52
N LEU A 53 -15.19 -1.16 -3.68
CA LEU A 53 -14.61 -0.60 -4.89
C LEU A 53 -14.27 0.87 -4.70
N GLU A 54 -15.19 1.62 -4.09
CA GLU A 54 -14.97 3.04 -3.84
C GLU A 54 -13.79 3.23 -2.88
N GLN A 55 -13.73 2.45 -1.80
CA GLN A 55 -12.64 2.55 -0.85
C GLN A 55 -11.29 2.28 -1.49
N ILE A 56 -11.21 1.23 -2.29
CA ILE A 56 -9.97 0.90 -2.99
C ILE A 56 -9.55 2.03 -3.92
N THR A 57 -10.50 2.57 -4.66
CA THR A 57 -10.24 3.67 -5.59
C THR A 57 -9.71 4.89 -4.86
N LEU A 58 -10.31 5.22 -3.71
CA LEU A 58 -9.85 6.34 -2.91
C LEU A 58 -8.45 6.11 -2.37
N GLU A 59 -8.14 4.89 -1.98
CA GLU A 59 -6.81 4.58 -1.47
C GLU A 59 -5.77 4.64 -2.57
N ILE A 60 -6.11 4.22 -3.78
CA ILE A 60 -5.20 4.36 -4.92
C ILE A 60 -4.88 5.83 -5.14
N ALA A 61 -5.90 6.67 -5.12
CA ALA A 61 -5.72 8.11 -5.30
C ALA A 61 -4.84 8.70 -4.19
N SER A 62 -5.05 8.26 -2.95
CA SER A 62 -4.25 8.71 -1.83
C SER A 62 -2.79 8.31 -1.98
N LEU A 63 -2.53 7.07 -2.35
CA LEU A 63 -1.16 6.59 -2.53
C LEU A 63 -0.45 7.31 -3.66
N ASN A 64 -1.17 7.67 -4.70
CA ASN A 64 -0.56 8.41 -5.81
C ASN A 64 -0.14 9.82 -5.41
N LYS A 65 -0.64 10.34 -4.30
CA LYS A 65 -0.24 11.65 -3.79
C LYS A 65 0.96 11.58 -2.85
N VAL A 66 1.35 10.37 -2.46
CA VAL A 66 2.53 10.18 -1.61
C VAL A 66 3.77 10.50 -2.45
N PRO A 67 4.81 11.12 -1.84
CA PRO A 67 6.04 11.38 -2.57
C PRO A 67 6.57 10.10 -3.22
N SER A 68 7.10 10.23 -4.42
CA SER A 68 7.44 9.07 -5.24
C SER A 68 8.50 8.18 -4.60
N ASP A 69 9.43 8.75 -3.84
CA ASP A 69 10.45 7.95 -3.18
C ASP A 69 9.85 7.10 -2.05
N ILE A 70 8.89 7.67 -1.32
CA ILE A 70 8.19 6.93 -0.27
C ILE A 70 7.33 5.84 -0.88
N LEU A 71 6.62 6.16 -1.94
CA LEU A 71 5.79 5.17 -2.63
C LEU A 71 6.64 4.04 -3.17
N THR A 72 7.78 4.37 -3.76
CA THR A 72 8.70 3.36 -4.26
C THR A 72 9.14 2.41 -3.15
N ASP A 73 9.46 2.96 -1.98
CA ASP A 73 9.87 2.13 -0.84
C ASP A 73 8.76 1.19 -0.41
N ILE A 74 7.53 1.68 -0.37
CA ILE A 74 6.38 0.85 -0.01
C ILE A 74 6.20 -0.28 -1.01
N LEU A 75 6.28 0.03 -2.28
CA LEU A 75 6.11 -0.97 -3.33
C LEU A 75 7.23 -2.00 -3.32
N GLU A 76 8.46 -1.57 -3.02
CA GLU A 76 9.58 -2.49 -2.90
C GLU A 76 9.39 -3.44 -1.72
N GLU A 77 8.94 -2.92 -0.60
CA GLU A 77 8.62 -3.77 0.55
C GLU A 77 7.55 -4.79 0.21
N PHE A 78 6.51 -4.33 -0.47
CA PHE A 78 5.39 -5.18 -0.84
C PHE A 78 5.86 -6.27 -1.79
N ARG A 79 6.68 -5.89 -2.77
CA ARG A 79 7.20 -6.85 -3.74
C ARG A 79 8.05 -7.92 -3.05
N ALA A 80 8.92 -7.49 -2.13
CA ALA A 80 9.77 -8.42 -1.41
C ALA A 80 8.94 -9.41 -0.59
N LEU A 81 7.92 -8.88 0.09
CA LEU A 81 7.04 -9.73 0.89
C LEU A 81 6.27 -10.70 0.02
N PHE A 82 5.77 -10.23 -1.11
CA PHE A 82 5.01 -11.06 -2.03
C PHE A 82 5.88 -12.18 -2.61
N GLN A 83 7.10 -11.86 -3.00
CA GLN A 83 8.03 -12.85 -3.52
C GLN A 83 8.40 -13.89 -2.48
N ALA A 84 8.65 -13.44 -1.25
CA ALA A 84 8.97 -14.34 -0.16
C ALA A 84 7.81 -15.30 0.11
N SER A 85 6.60 -14.79 0.10
CA SER A 85 5.41 -15.60 0.32
C SER A 85 5.25 -16.64 -0.77
N THR A 86 5.46 -16.24 -2.02
CA THR A 86 5.37 -17.14 -3.17
C THR A 86 6.44 -18.22 -3.09
N TYR A 87 7.64 -17.83 -2.72
CA TYR A 87 8.76 -18.76 -2.61
C TYR A 87 8.47 -19.83 -1.54
N ILE A 88 7.97 -19.38 -0.40
CA ILE A 88 7.65 -20.31 0.69
C ILE A 88 6.55 -21.28 0.26
N SER A 89 5.53 -20.77 -0.41
CA SER A 89 4.44 -21.61 -0.89
C SER A 89 4.92 -22.63 -1.91
N SER A 90 5.81 -22.21 -2.79
CA SER A 90 6.35 -23.09 -3.82
C SER A 90 7.27 -24.15 -3.22
N GLY A 91 8.09 -23.74 -2.24
CA GLY A 91 9.04 -24.63 -1.61
C GLY A 91 8.43 -25.59 -0.62
N GLY A 92 7.24 -25.23 -0.15
CA GLY A 92 6.53 -26.06 0.80
C GLY A 92 5.91 -27.25 0.14
#